data_6c89ae814850ab3918c6cce46ce3c64e
#
_entry.id   6c89ae814850ab3918c6cce46ce3c64e
#
_cell.length_a   1.000
_cell.length_b   1.000
_cell.length_c   1.000
_cell.angle_alpha   90.00
_cell.angle_beta   90.00
_cell.angle_gamma   90.00
#
_symmetry.space_group_name_H-M   'P 1'
#
loop_
_entity.id
_entity.type
_entity.pdbx_description
1 polymer ?
#
loop_
_entity_poly.entity_id
_entity_poly.type
_entity_poly.pdbx_seq_one_letter_code
_entity_poly.pdbx_strand_id
1 'polypeptide(L)'
;EDMPKGKALDLMQSSPIMGFDSSIQGTTDYADTANSDVVVITAGIARKPGMSRDDLLSTNAKIVSSVAEQVAATSPDSVIIVVSNPLDAMVQQVQKVCGFPHRRVIGQAGVLDTARYRTFLAMELGVSVEDVAALLMGGHGDTMVPMPSCTSIGGVPVTRLLSKERLDEIVDRARKGGAEIVGLLKTGSAYYAPAAATAQMVEAIVKDKRRMIPCAAYCAVSYTHLTLPTNDQV
;
A
#
# COMPACT_ATOMS: atom_id res chain seq x y z
N GLU A 1 1.38 4.38 26.89
CA GLU A 1 1.36 5.82 26.56
C GLU A 1 2.66 6.30 25.90
N ASP A 2 3.82 5.75 26.25
CA ASP A 2 5.11 6.25 25.76
C ASP A 2 5.69 5.53 24.54
N MET A 3 5.02 4.48 24.06
CA MET A 3 5.50 3.72 22.89
C MET A 3 5.72 4.60 21.64
N PRO A 4 4.80 5.52 21.25
CA PRO A 4 5.02 6.39 20.10
C PRO A 4 6.24 7.28 20.26
N LYS A 5 6.46 7.82 21.46
CA LYS A 5 7.63 8.66 21.78
C LYS A 5 8.95 7.87 21.66
N GLY A 6 8.95 6.62 22.17
CA GLY A 6 10.14 5.74 22.05
C GLY A 6 10.47 5.44 20.59
N LYS A 7 9.48 5.11 19.77
CA LYS A 7 9.69 4.86 18.33
C LYS A 7 10.15 6.12 17.58
N ALA A 8 9.59 7.28 17.90
CA ALA A 8 10.00 8.54 17.29
C ALA A 8 11.46 8.88 17.64
N LEU A 9 11.86 8.68 18.91
CA LEU A 9 13.22 8.92 19.36
C LEU A 9 14.21 7.97 18.65
N ASP A 10 13.88 6.69 18.52
CA ASP A 10 14.70 5.70 17.82
C ASP A 10 14.89 6.08 16.33
N LEU A 11 13.81 6.49 15.65
CA LEU A 11 13.89 7.00 14.30
C LEU A 11 14.72 8.28 14.19
N MET A 12 14.58 9.22 15.14
CA MET A 12 15.38 10.44 15.17
C MET A 12 16.87 10.14 15.32
N GLN A 13 17.24 9.12 16.11
CA GLN A 13 18.64 8.71 16.28
C GLN A 13 19.24 8.08 15.02
N SER A 14 18.43 7.64 14.05
CA SER A 14 18.92 7.19 12.75
C SER A 14 19.28 8.34 11.81
N SER A 15 18.82 9.57 12.08
CA SER A 15 18.96 10.71 11.20
C SER A 15 20.42 11.06 10.83
N PRO A 16 21.40 11.06 11.75
CA PRO A 16 22.79 11.35 11.39
C PRO A 16 23.40 10.29 10.47
N ILE A 17 22.91 9.06 10.54
CA ILE A 17 23.42 7.94 9.73
C ILE A 17 22.77 7.94 8.35
N MET A 18 21.46 8.24 8.29
CA MET A 18 20.66 8.21 7.06
C MET A 18 20.68 9.55 6.32
N GLY A 19 21.18 10.61 6.91
CA GLY A 19 21.34 11.93 6.30
C GLY A 19 20.02 12.67 6.10
N PHE A 20 19.15 12.69 7.12
CA PHE A 20 17.94 13.52 7.11
C PHE A 20 17.84 14.39 8.38
N ASP A 21 17.18 15.54 8.26
CA ASP A 21 16.95 16.50 9.36
C ASP A 21 15.47 16.69 9.70
N SER A 22 14.61 15.77 9.24
CA SER A 22 13.18 15.84 9.53
C SER A 22 12.90 15.62 11.02
N SER A 23 12.06 16.45 11.63
CA SER A 23 11.58 16.24 12.99
C SER A 23 10.54 15.12 13.04
N ILE A 24 10.70 14.20 13.96
CA ILE A 24 9.76 13.08 14.18
C ILE A 24 9.25 13.16 15.61
N GLN A 25 7.95 13.30 15.77
CA GLN A 25 7.27 13.37 17.06
C GLN A 25 6.35 12.17 17.25
N GLY A 26 6.42 11.54 18.41
CA GLY A 26 5.49 10.50 18.83
C GLY A 26 4.43 11.08 19.77
N THR A 27 3.16 10.91 19.44
CA THR A 27 2.04 11.40 20.24
C THR A 27 0.91 10.37 20.32
N THR A 28 0.02 10.55 21.29
CA THR A 28 -1.27 9.88 21.42
C THR A 28 -2.44 10.86 21.32
N ASP A 29 -2.16 12.14 21.06
CA ASP A 29 -3.14 13.19 20.88
C ASP A 29 -3.27 13.56 19.40
N TYR A 30 -4.47 13.50 18.86
CA TYR A 30 -4.74 13.91 17.49
C TYR A 30 -4.58 15.43 17.27
N ALA A 31 -4.67 16.26 18.31
CA ALA A 31 -4.41 17.68 18.18
C ALA A 31 -3.00 17.99 17.68
N ASP A 32 -2.02 17.15 18.04
CA ASP A 32 -0.63 17.29 17.57
C ASP A 32 -0.47 16.98 16.08
N THR A 33 -1.47 16.37 15.44
CA THR A 33 -1.48 16.04 14.01
C THR A 33 -2.23 17.06 13.16
N ALA A 34 -2.62 18.20 13.76
CA ALA A 34 -3.41 19.20 13.06
C ALA A 34 -2.68 19.76 11.82
N ASN A 35 -3.45 20.00 10.76
CA ASN A 35 -2.98 20.53 9.48
C ASN A 35 -1.92 19.68 8.78
N SER A 36 -1.98 18.36 8.94
CA SER A 36 -1.13 17.43 8.18
C SER A 36 -1.45 17.49 6.68
N ASP A 37 -0.44 17.53 5.83
CA ASP A 37 -0.58 17.45 4.36
C ASP A 37 -0.95 16.04 3.91
N VAL A 38 -0.36 15.02 4.55
CA VAL A 38 -0.59 13.61 4.24
C VAL A 38 -0.75 12.82 5.53
N VAL A 39 -1.79 12.01 5.59
CA VAL A 39 -2.07 11.10 6.71
C VAL A 39 -2.03 9.65 6.22
N VAL A 40 -1.29 8.80 6.91
CA VAL A 40 -1.22 7.36 6.62
C VAL A 40 -1.95 6.59 7.72
N ILE A 41 -3.00 5.84 7.35
CA ILE A 41 -3.77 5.03 8.28
C ILE A 41 -3.34 3.57 8.18
N THR A 42 -2.66 3.08 9.23
CA THR A 42 -2.27 1.68 9.37
C THR A 42 -3.03 0.96 10.50
N ALA A 43 -3.98 1.66 11.12
CA ALA A 43 -4.75 1.18 12.26
C ALA A 43 -5.61 -0.04 11.90
N GLY A 44 -5.70 -0.98 12.81
CA GLY A 44 -6.50 -2.20 12.63
C GLY A 44 -5.83 -3.40 13.31
N ILE A 45 -6.54 -4.51 13.30
CA ILE A 45 -6.04 -5.79 13.79
C ILE A 45 -5.73 -6.75 12.64
N ALA A 46 -4.73 -7.60 12.82
CA ALA A 46 -4.51 -8.73 11.93
C ALA A 46 -5.56 -9.82 12.17
N ARG A 47 -5.86 -10.61 11.13
CA ARG A 47 -6.76 -11.75 11.25
C ARG A 47 -6.21 -12.77 12.25
N LYS A 48 -7.00 -13.11 13.25
CA LYS A 48 -6.66 -14.14 14.25
C LYS A 48 -7.21 -15.50 13.83
N PRO A 49 -6.61 -16.62 14.29
CA PRO A 49 -7.18 -17.93 14.11
C PRO A 49 -8.63 -17.99 14.63
N GLY A 50 -9.53 -18.56 13.84
CA GLY A 50 -10.96 -18.64 14.18
C GLY A 50 -11.80 -17.39 13.85
N MET A 51 -11.18 -16.28 13.45
CA MET A 51 -11.89 -15.07 13.06
C MET A 51 -12.38 -15.18 11.61
N SER A 52 -13.66 -14.90 11.36
CA SER A 52 -14.21 -14.82 10.02
C SER A 52 -13.70 -13.59 9.26
N ARG A 53 -13.92 -13.54 7.94
CA ARG A 53 -13.64 -12.34 7.13
C ARG A 53 -14.54 -11.17 7.55
N ASP A 54 -15.80 -11.45 7.88
CA ASP A 54 -16.79 -10.45 8.27
C ASP A 54 -16.50 -9.86 9.65
N ASP A 55 -16.01 -10.66 10.59
CA ASP A 55 -15.57 -10.19 11.91
C ASP A 55 -14.38 -9.25 11.78
N LEU A 56 -13.41 -9.60 10.94
CA LEU A 56 -12.25 -8.74 10.67
C LEU A 56 -12.68 -7.42 10.00
N LEU A 57 -13.54 -7.51 8.99
CA LEU A 57 -14.08 -6.35 8.29
C LEU A 57 -14.80 -5.42 9.25
N SER A 58 -15.72 -5.95 10.04
CA SER A 58 -16.54 -5.20 11.01
C SER A 58 -15.68 -4.53 12.09
N THR A 59 -14.67 -5.25 12.62
CA THR A 59 -13.75 -4.71 13.62
C THR A 59 -12.88 -3.59 13.05
N ASN A 60 -12.24 -3.83 11.92
CA ASN A 60 -11.36 -2.84 11.31
C ASN A 60 -12.13 -1.63 10.77
N ALA A 61 -13.36 -1.81 10.29
CA ALA A 61 -14.21 -0.69 9.88
C ALA A 61 -14.48 0.29 11.03
N LYS A 62 -14.76 -0.22 12.24
CA LYS A 62 -14.93 0.62 13.43
C LYS A 62 -13.66 1.38 13.79
N ILE A 63 -12.52 0.70 13.76
CA ILE A 63 -11.22 1.30 14.09
C ILE A 63 -10.87 2.41 13.09
N VAL A 64 -10.91 2.12 11.79
CA VAL A 64 -10.56 3.13 10.78
C VAL A 64 -11.56 4.28 10.71
N SER A 65 -12.84 4.03 11.03
CA SER A 65 -13.85 5.10 11.15
C SER A 65 -13.48 6.10 12.23
N SER A 66 -13.16 5.61 13.43
CA SER A 66 -12.77 6.47 14.54
C SER A 66 -11.52 7.30 14.20
N VAL A 67 -10.53 6.71 13.52
CA VAL A 67 -9.35 7.43 13.05
C VAL A 67 -9.73 8.47 11.99
N ALA A 68 -10.56 8.10 11.02
CA ALA A 68 -10.98 9.00 9.93
C ALA A 68 -11.76 10.21 10.43
N GLU A 69 -12.60 10.05 11.47
CA GLU A 69 -13.32 11.15 12.14
C GLU A 69 -12.33 12.14 12.74
N GLN A 70 -11.30 11.66 13.44
CA GLN A 70 -10.28 12.52 14.03
C GLN A 70 -9.45 13.24 12.96
N VAL A 71 -9.06 12.55 11.91
CA VAL A 71 -8.31 13.13 10.77
C VAL A 71 -9.16 14.20 10.08
N ALA A 72 -10.45 13.96 9.88
CA ALA A 72 -11.34 14.94 9.27
C ALA A 72 -11.47 16.22 10.13
N ALA A 73 -11.43 16.07 11.44
CA ALA A 73 -11.52 17.20 12.37
C ALA A 73 -10.21 17.99 12.47
N THR A 74 -9.06 17.31 12.46
CA THR A 74 -7.75 17.96 12.71
C THR A 74 -7.00 18.34 11.44
N SER A 75 -7.22 17.63 10.33
CA SER A 75 -6.49 17.82 9.06
C SER A 75 -7.43 17.73 7.85
N PRO A 76 -8.41 18.64 7.71
CA PRO A 76 -9.48 18.56 6.70
C PRO A 76 -8.98 18.68 5.25
N ASP A 77 -7.79 19.19 5.04
CA ASP A 77 -7.18 19.35 3.72
C ASP A 77 -6.16 18.29 3.34
N SER A 78 -5.94 17.31 4.21
CA SER A 78 -4.94 16.24 3.99
C SER A 78 -5.31 15.30 2.84
N VAL A 79 -4.28 14.62 2.31
CA VAL A 79 -4.42 13.41 1.51
C VAL A 79 -4.30 12.20 2.45
N ILE A 80 -5.26 11.27 2.38
CA ILE A 80 -5.26 10.08 3.22
C ILE A 80 -4.79 8.87 2.40
N ILE A 81 -3.78 8.16 2.90
CA ILE A 81 -3.32 6.86 2.37
C ILE A 81 -3.72 5.77 3.37
N VAL A 82 -4.61 4.89 2.97
CA VAL A 82 -5.06 3.76 3.79
C VAL A 82 -4.19 2.55 3.51
N VAL A 83 -3.69 1.90 4.56
CA VAL A 83 -2.89 0.66 4.49
C VAL A 83 -3.62 -0.51 5.16
N SER A 84 -4.61 -0.21 5.98
CA SER A 84 -5.41 -1.17 6.74
C SER A 84 -6.16 -2.16 5.86
N ASN A 85 -6.26 -3.42 6.30
CA ASN A 85 -6.95 -4.49 5.59
C ASN A 85 -8.30 -4.87 6.26
N PRO A 86 -9.28 -5.34 5.45
CA PRO A 86 -9.32 -5.50 3.98
C PRO A 86 -9.28 -4.15 3.26
N LEU A 87 -8.26 -3.93 2.42
CA LEU A 87 -7.90 -2.60 1.94
C LEU A 87 -9.04 -1.84 1.29
N ASP A 88 -9.72 -2.45 0.30
CA ASP A 88 -10.74 -1.76 -0.48
C ASP A 88 -11.92 -1.30 0.37
N ALA A 89 -12.35 -2.18 1.28
CA ALA A 89 -13.42 -1.87 2.22
C ALA A 89 -12.99 -0.77 3.20
N MET A 90 -11.73 -0.76 3.63
CA MET A 90 -11.22 0.27 4.54
C MET A 90 -11.08 1.63 3.83
N VAL A 91 -10.60 1.65 2.58
CA VAL A 91 -10.55 2.89 1.78
C VAL A 91 -11.95 3.46 1.59
N GLN A 92 -12.93 2.63 1.23
CA GLN A 92 -14.32 3.04 1.08
C GLN A 92 -14.92 3.55 2.38
N GLN A 93 -14.63 2.87 3.51
CA GLN A 93 -15.11 3.28 4.82
C GLN A 93 -14.52 4.62 5.25
N VAL A 94 -13.21 4.81 5.09
CA VAL A 94 -12.54 6.10 5.37
C VAL A 94 -13.15 7.20 4.51
N GLN A 95 -13.31 6.97 3.20
CA GLN A 95 -13.92 7.92 2.27
C GLN A 95 -15.33 8.35 2.71
N LYS A 96 -16.15 7.38 3.13
CA LYS A 96 -17.52 7.62 3.58
C LYS A 96 -17.57 8.45 4.87
N VAL A 97 -16.63 8.20 5.78
CA VAL A 97 -16.61 8.85 7.10
C VAL A 97 -16.04 10.25 7.01
N CYS A 98 -14.89 10.45 6.35
CA CYS A 98 -14.25 11.75 6.28
C CYS A 98 -14.94 12.71 5.29
N GLY A 99 -15.66 12.20 4.29
CA GLY A 99 -16.33 13.03 3.27
C GLY A 99 -15.40 13.80 2.35
N PHE A 100 -14.11 13.49 2.33
CA PHE A 100 -13.13 14.17 1.48
C PHE A 100 -13.38 13.90 0.00
N PRO A 101 -12.91 14.76 -0.91
CA PRO A 101 -12.93 14.44 -2.34
C PRO A 101 -12.23 13.10 -2.62
N HIS A 102 -12.79 12.28 -3.52
CA HIS A 102 -12.28 10.93 -3.82
C HIS A 102 -10.78 10.90 -4.15
N ARG A 103 -10.26 11.94 -4.83
CA ARG A 103 -8.83 12.05 -5.16
C ARG A 103 -7.92 12.23 -3.94
N ARG A 104 -8.47 12.51 -2.77
CA ARG A 104 -7.71 12.68 -1.51
C ARG A 104 -7.77 11.46 -0.59
N VAL A 105 -8.47 10.40 -0.96
CA VAL A 105 -8.51 9.15 -0.19
C VAL A 105 -8.14 8.01 -1.10
N ILE A 106 -6.96 7.44 -0.88
CA ILE A 106 -6.38 6.36 -1.67
C ILE A 106 -5.88 5.24 -0.76
N GLY A 107 -5.68 4.06 -1.32
CA GLY A 107 -5.15 2.90 -0.59
C GLY A 107 -3.82 2.42 -1.16
N GLN A 108 -2.93 1.99 -0.28
CA GLN A 108 -1.66 1.38 -0.64
C GLN A 108 -1.90 -0.07 -1.06
N ALA A 109 -1.74 -0.37 -2.35
CA ALA A 109 -2.03 -1.67 -2.94
C ALA A 109 -1.03 -2.04 -4.05
N GLY A 110 -1.36 -1.69 -5.28
CA GLY A 110 -0.62 -2.11 -6.47
C GLY A 110 0.86 -1.72 -6.48
N VAL A 111 1.25 -0.65 -5.80
CA VAL A 111 2.66 -0.29 -5.61
C VAL A 111 3.43 -1.40 -4.90
N LEU A 112 2.86 -1.98 -3.84
CA LEU A 112 3.46 -3.10 -3.10
C LEU A 112 3.41 -4.40 -3.92
N ASP A 113 2.30 -4.66 -4.58
CA ASP A 113 2.10 -5.86 -5.38
C ASP A 113 3.04 -5.88 -6.58
N THR A 114 3.20 -4.72 -7.24
CA THR A 114 4.19 -4.52 -8.30
C THR A 114 5.62 -4.71 -7.78
N ALA A 115 5.94 -4.21 -6.59
CA ALA A 115 7.26 -4.40 -5.99
C ALA A 115 7.57 -5.89 -5.75
N ARG A 116 6.62 -6.66 -5.24
CA ARG A 116 6.74 -8.11 -5.06
C ARG A 116 7.01 -8.82 -6.40
N TYR A 117 6.21 -8.49 -7.40
CA TYR A 117 6.35 -9.07 -8.74
C TYR A 117 7.72 -8.76 -9.36
N ARG A 118 8.17 -7.51 -9.28
CA ARG A 118 9.52 -7.11 -9.72
C ARG A 118 10.61 -7.88 -9.00
N THR A 119 10.49 -8.04 -7.69
CA THR A 119 11.45 -8.78 -6.87
C THR A 119 11.53 -10.25 -7.33
N PHE A 120 10.40 -10.89 -7.52
CA PHE A 120 10.40 -12.31 -7.94
C PHE A 120 10.91 -12.51 -9.37
N LEU A 121 10.62 -11.58 -10.28
CA LEU A 121 11.22 -11.59 -11.62
C LEU A 121 12.74 -11.41 -11.57
N ALA A 122 13.22 -10.47 -10.76
CA ALA A 122 14.65 -10.23 -10.60
C ALA A 122 15.38 -11.45 -10.01
N MET A 123 14.78 -12.09 -9.00
CA MET A 123 15.30 -13.32 -8.39
C MET A 123 15.35 -14.48 -9.40
N GLU A 124 14.32 -14.63 -10.22
CA GLU A 124 14.22 -15.67 -11.23
C GLU A 124 15.31 -15.55 -12.31
N LEU A 125 15.54 -14.32 -12.75
CA LEU A 125 16.46 -14.04 -13.86
C LEU A 125 17.89 -13.72 -13.40
N GLY A 126 18.12 -13.58 -12.09
CA GLY A 126 19.41 -13.23 -11.53
C GLY A 126 19.88 -11.82 -11.92
N VAL A 127 18.95 -10.87 -12.03
CA VAL A 127 19.21 -9.47 -12.43
C VAL A 127 18.88 -8.47 -11.32
N SER A 128 19.32 -7.23 -11.49
CA SER A 128 18.92 -6.14 -10.58
C SER A 128 17.41 -5.85 -10.68
N VAL A 129 16.78 -5.56 -9.54
CA VAL A 129 15.38 -5.08 -9.51
C VAL A 129 15.24 -3.71 -10.19
N GLU A 130 16.31 -2.95 -10.36
CA GLU A 130 16.31 -1.65 -11.03
C GLU A 130 16.04 -1.80 -12.53
N ASP A 131 16.46 -2.92 -13.13
CA ASP A 131 16.25 -3.24 -14.54
C ASP A 131 14.86 -3.82 -14.83
N VAL A 132 14.07 -4.12 -13.81
CA VAL A 132 12.74 -4.68 -13.96
C VAL A 132 11.68 -3.58 -14.02
N ALA A 133 11.14 -3.31 -15.19
CA ALA A 133 9.94 -2.51 -15.38
C ALA A 133 8.72 -3.44 -15.40
N ALA A 134 7.81 -3.27 -14.46
CA ALA A 134 6.62 -4.12 -14.37
C ALA A 134 5.44 -3.37 -13.77
N LEU A 135 4.24 -3.85 -14.05
CA LEU A 135 3.00 -3.31 -13.52
C LEU A 135 2.05 -4.44 -13.14
N LEU A 136 1.54 -4.37 -11.93
CA LEU A 136 0.46 -5.18 -11.41
C LEU A 136 -0.73 -4.29 -11.06
N MET A 137 -1.89 -4.63 -11.56
CA MET A 137 -3.13 -3.88 -11.38
C MET A 137 -4.23 -4.79 -10.81
N GLY A 138 -5.46 -4.31 -10.79
CA GLY A 138 -6.61 -5.06 -10.25
C GLY A 138 -6.67 -5.02 -8.73
N GLY A 139 -7.44 -5.93 -8.13
CA GLY A 139 -7.66 -5.99 -6.70
C GLY A 139 -6.44 -6.41 -5.90
N HIS A 140 -6.34 -5.92 -4.66
CA HIS A 140 -5.28 -6.35 -3.75
C HIS A 140 -5.56 -7.77 -3.24
N GLY A 141 -4.84 -8.78 -3.78
CA GLY A 141 -5.02 -10.20 -3.45
C GLY A 141 -5.35 -11.07 -4.67
N ASP A 142 -6.35 -11.94 -4.54
CA ASP A 142 -6.67 -12.96 -5.57
C ASP A 142 -7.09 -12.37 -6.93
N THR A 143 -7.55 -11.14 -6.95
CA THR A 143 -8.01 -10.41 -8.15
C THR A 143 -6.94 -9.53 -8.80
N MET A 144 -5.66 -9.72 -8.45
CA MET A 144 -4.56 -9.06 -9.14
C MET A 144 -4.51 -9.43 -10.62
N VAL A 145 -4.25 -8.42 -11.44
CA VAL A 145 -4.08 -8.57 -12.89
C VAL A 145 -2.64 -8.23 -13.27
N PRO A 146 -1.82 -9.22 -13.62
CA PRO A 146 -0.49 -8.96 -14.15
C PRO A 146 -0.60 -8.36 -15.55
N MET A 147 0.36 -7.50 -15.88
CA MET A 147 0.47 -6.88 -17.20
C MET A 147 1.77 -7.32 -17.89
N PRO A 148 1.86 -8.58 -18.41
CA PRO A 148 3.09 -9.07 -19.06
C PRO A 148 3.49 -8.23 -20.28
N SER A 149 2.51 -7.68 -20.99
CA SER A 149 2.74 -6.76 -22.13
C SER A 149 3.44 -5.44 -21.73
N CYS A 150 3.28 -5.03 -20.47
CA CYS A 150 3.93 -3.85 -19.89
C CYS A 150 5.13 -4.20 -19.01
N THR A 151 5.57 -5.48 -19.02
CA THR A 151 6.69 -5.97 -18.20
C THR A 151 7.91 -6.22 -19.06
N SER A 152 9.02 -5.58 -18.71
CA SER A 152 10.30 -5.76 -19.38
C SER A 152 11.47 -5.78 -18.42
N ILE A 153 12.56 -6.40 -18.85
CA ILE A 153 13.82 -6.48 -18.13
C ILE A 153 14.89 -5.83 -19.02
N GLY A 154 15.43 -4.70 -18.61
CA GLY A 154 16.37 -3.94 -19.44
C GLY A 154 15.80 -3.60 -20.82
N GLY A 155 14.48 -3.38 -20.93
CA GLY A 155 13.76 -3.11 -22.16
C GLY A 155 13.37 -4.35 -22.99
N VAL A 156 13.80 -5.55 -22.60
CA VAL A 156 13.39 -6.80 -23.26
C VAL A 156 12.04 -7.26 -22.67
N PRO A 157 10.99 -7.49 -23.49
CA PRO A 157 9.72 -8.01 -22.99
C PRO A 157 9.90 -9.32 -22.22
N VAL A 158 9.30 -9.41 -21.04
CA VAL A 158 9.44 -10.57 -20.16
C VAL A 158 8.97 -11.88 -20.82
N THR A 159 8.02 -11.79 -21.74
CA THR A 159 7.50 -12.92 -22.52
C THR A 159 8.52 -13.53 -23.51
N ARG A 160 9.64 -12.85 -23.75
CA ARG A 160 10.78 -13.38 -24.49
C ARG A 160 11.83 -14.05 -23.61
N LEU A 161 11.76 -13.82 -22.31
CA LEU A 161 12.74 -14.32 -21.34
C LEU A 161 12.22 -15.52 -20.56
N LEU A 162 10.91 -15.56 -20.31
CA LEU A 162 10.26 -16.59 -19.51
C LEU A 162 9.06 -17.18 -20.26
N SER A 163 8.80 -18.47 -20.03
CA SER A 163 7.60 -19.12 -20.54
C SER A 163 6.35 -18.58 -19.82
N LYS A 164 5.19 -18.78 -20.44
CA LYS A 164 3.91 -18.37 -19.85
C LYS A 164 3.68 -19.05 -18.50
N GLU A 165 3.97 -20.34 -18.42
CA GLU A 165 3.79 -21.16 -17.21
C GLU A 165 4.63 -20.59 -16.06
N ARG A 166 5.89 -20.22 -16.35
CA ARG A 166 6.78 -19.65 -15.33
C ARG A 166 6.34 -18.28 -14.88
N LEU A 167 5.85 -17.45 -15.79
CA LEU A 167 5.26 -16.15 -15.46
C LEU A 167 4.03 -16.31 -14.58
N ASP A 168 3.16 -17.25 -14.87
CA ASP A 168 1.96 -17.53 -14.09
C ASP A 168 2.32 -17.98 -12.66
N GLU A 169 3.35 -18.80 -12.47
CA GLU A 169 3.87 -19.20 -11.16
C GLU A 169 4.41 -18.00 -10.36
N ILE A 170 5.16 -17.11 -11.00
CA ILE A 170 5.71 -15.90 -10.37
C ILE A 170 4.57 -14.93 -9.95
N VAL A 171 3.57 -14.76 -10.80
CA VAL A 171 2.38 -13.98 -10.48
C VAL A 171 1.64 -14.57 -9.29
N ASP A 172 1.47 -15.88 -9.27
CA ASP A 172 0.77 -16.58 -8.18
C ASP A 172 1.53 -16.42 -6.84
N ARG A 173 2.85 -16.47 -6.89
CA ARG A 173 3.70 -16.16 -5.74
C ARG A 173 3.57 -14.70 -5.30
N ALA A 174 3.49 -13.74 -6.22
CA ALA A 174 3.27 -12.33 -5.90
C ALA A 174 1.94 -12.10 -5.19
N ARG A 175 0.85 -12.76 -5.66
CA ARG A 175 -0.46 -12.75 -4.99
C ARG A 175 -0.39 -13.25 -3.55
N LYS A 176 0.38 -14.30 -3.32
CA LYS A 176 0.55 -14.96 -2.03
C LYS A 176 1.67 -14.37 -1.18
N GLY A 177 2.40 -13.35 -1.67
CA GLY A 177 3.61 -12.83 -1.03
C GLY A 177 3.41 -12.34 0.40
N GLY A 178 2.26 -11.77 0.74
CA GLY A 178 1.93 -11.42 2.12
C GLY A 178 1.75 -12.65 3.01
N ALA A 179 1.06 -13.67 2.52
CA ALA A 179 0.84 -14.93 3.25
C ALA A 179 2.16 -15.74 3.41
N GLU A 180 3.03 -15.74 2.40
CA GLU A 180 4.36 -16.35 2.47
C GLU A 180 5.18 -15.76 3.63
N ILE A 181 5.20 -14.41 3.73
CA ILE A 181 5.92 -13.72 4.81
C ILE A 181 5.33 -14.05 6.19
N VAL A 182 4.02 -14.02 6.33
CA VAL A 182 3.33 -14.38 7.60
C VAL A 182 3.62 -15.82 7.98
N GLY A 183 3.63 -16.73 7.01
CA GLY A 183 3.97 -18.14 7.20
C GLY A 183 5.40 -18.34 7.73
N LEU A 184 6.35 -17.52 7.28
CA LEU A 184 7.76 -17.55 7.74
C LEU A 184 7.93 -16.88 9.10
N LEU A 185 7.30 -15.73 9.33
CA LEU A 185 7.42 -14.97 10.58
C LEU A 185 6.70 -15.63 11.76
N LYS A 186 5.67 -16.45 11.50
CA LYS A 186 4.77 -17.09 12.49
C LYS A 186 3.92 -16.11 13.31
N THR A 187 4.35 -14.87 13.48
CA THR A 187 3.63 -13.79 14.19
C THR A 187 3.72 -12.48 13.41
N GLY A 188 2.67 -11.66 13.50
CA GLY A 188 2.65 -10.35 12.83
C GLY A 188 2.31 -10.43 11.34
N SER A 189 2.74 -9.43 10.59
CA SER A 189 2.55 -9.31 9.14
C SER A 189 3.79 -8.69 8.50
N ALA A 190 3.85 -8.67 7.17
CA ALA A 190 4.85 -7.88 6.47
C ALA A 190 4.70 -6.39 6.84
N TYR A 191 5.80 -5.68 7.09
CA TYR A 191 5.80 -4.23 7.38
C TYR A 191 6.90 -3.46 6.65
N TYR A 192 8.05 -4.04 6.37
CA TYR A 192 9.15 -3.33 5.68
C TYR A 192 8.76 -2.93 4.25
N ALA A 193 8.31 -3.87 3.43
CA ALA A 193 7.90 -3.58 2.06
C ALA A 193 6.63 -2.70 1.99
N PRO A 194 5.58 -2.93 2.80
CA PRO A 194 4.47 -1.99 2.92
C PRO A 194 4.91 -0.57 3.33
N ALA A 195 5.82 -0.44 4.30
CA ALA A 195 6.34 0.86 4.73
C ALA A 195 7.09 1.57 3.59
N ALA A 196 7.99 0.87 2.88
CA ALA A 196 8.71 1.41 1.74
C ALA A 196 7.77 1.84 0.60
N ALA A 197 6.76 1.02 0.29
CA ALA A 197 5.75 1.33 -0.71
C ALA A 197 4.92 2.58 -0.32
N THR A 198 4.53 2.68 0.94
CA THR A 198 3.82 3.86 1.46
C THR A 198 4.70 5.10 1.42
N ALA A 199 5.96 5.00 1.84
CA ALA A 199 6.92 6.10 1.77
C ALA A 199 7.11 6.62 0.34
N GLN A 200 7.13 5.72 -0.66
CA GLN A 200 7.18 6.10 -2.07
C GLN A 200 5.94 6.90 -2.51
N MET A 201 4.74 6.52 -2.02
CA MET A 201 3.51 7.26 -2.29
C MET A 201 3.53 8.64 -1.63
N VAL A 202 3.90 8.71 -0.36
CA VAL A 202 4.03 9.98 0.39
C VAL A 202 5.02 10.91 -0.31
N GLU A 203 6.19 10.39 -0.66
CA GLU A 203 7.21 11.18 -1.37
C GLU A 203 6.72 11.71 -2.72
N ALA A 204 5.96 10.90 -3.47
CA ALA A 204 5.41 11.33 -4.75
C ALA A 204 4.40 12.48 -4.59
N ILE A 205 3.62 12.48 -3.50
CA ILE A 205 2.66 13.54 -3.18
C ILE A 205 3.39 14.80 -2.69
N VAL A 206 4.20 14.68 -1.65
CA VAL A 206 4.85 15.81 -0.99
C VAL A 206 5.83 16.55 -1.91
N LYS A 207 6.51 15.82 -2.81
CA LYS A 207 7.47 16.39 -3.76
C LYS A 207 6.88 16.67 -5.16
N ASP A 208 5.56 16.55 -5.35
CA ASP A 208 4.87 16.67 -6.65
C ASP A 208 5.62 15.94 -7.79
N LYS A 209 6.00 14.68 -7.56
CA LYS A 209 6.81 13.91 -8.51
C LYS A 209 6.07 13.51 -9.80
N ARG A 210 4.76 13.74 -9.89
CA ARG A 210 3.90 13.38 -11.04
C ARG A 210 4.06 11.93 -11.49
N ARG A 211 4.23 11.03 -10.54
CA ARG A 211 4.42 9.61 -10.81
C ARG A 211 3.09 8.90 -11.01
N MET A 212 3.06 7.97 -11.98
CA MET A 212 1.99 6.98 -12.07
C MET A 212 2.34 5.80 -11.15
N ILE A 213 1.57 5.65 -10.08
CA ILE A 213 1.75 4.60 -9.09
C ILE A 213 0.43 3.86 -8.93
N PRO A 214 0.38 2.53 -9.12
CA PRO A 214 -0.84 1.77 -8.92
C PRO A 214 -1.24 1.79 -7.44
N CYS A 215 -2.48 2.17 -7.17
CA CYS A 215 -3.05 2.28 -5.82
C CYS A 215 -4.55 1.97 -5.86
N ALA A 216 -5.15 1.74 -4.71
CA ALA A 216 -6.61 1.69 -4.61
C ALA A 216 -7.16 3.11 -4.67
N ALA A 217 -7.97 3.40 -5.68
CA ALA A 217 -8.58 4.69 -5.88
C ALA A 217 -10.06 4.51 -6.28
N TYR A 218 -10.88 5.51 -5.99
CA TYR A 218 -12.28 5.50 -6.39
C TYR A 218 -12.38 5.66 -7.91
N CYS A 219 -13.04 4.70 -8.56
CA CYS A 219 -13.40 4.77 -9.96
C CYS A 219 -14.92 4.83 -10.08
N ALA A 220 -15.45 5.83 -10.79
CA ALA A 220 -16.89 6.05 -10.91
C ALA A 220 -17.65 4.89 -11.62
N VAL A 221 -16.93 4.00 -12.29
CA VAL A 221 -17.47 2.87 -13.07
C VAL A 221 -17.35 1.53 -12.36
N SER A 222 -16.47 1.42 -11.37
CA SER A 222 -16.33 0.23 -10.53
C SER A 222 -15.87 0.59 -9.13
N TYR A 223 -16.48 -0.03 -8.15
CA TYR A 223 -16.29 0.30 -6.72
C TYR A 223 -14.94 -0.08 -6.13
N THR A 224 -13.97 -0.57 -6.86
CA THR A 224 -12.88 -1.25 -6.15
C THR A 224 -11.52 -0.99 -6.67
N HIS A 225 -11.03 -0.60 -7.58
CA HIS A 225 -9.61 -0.49 -7.98
C HIS A 225 -9.51 0.32 -9.27
N LEU A 226 -8.34 0.90 -9.48
CA LEU A 226 -7.91 1.14 -10.83
C LEU A 226 -7.75 -0.22 -11.52
N THR A 227 -8.87 -0.85 -11.85
CA THR A 227 -8.90 -1.68 -13.02
C THR A 227 -8.78 -0.70 -14.19
N LEU A 228 -7.80 -0.89 -15.04
CA LEU A 228 -7.88 -0.33 -16.38
C LEU A 228 -9.30 -0.60 -16.88
N PRO A 229 -9.99 0.38 -17.48
CA PRO A 229 -11.28 0.12 -18.09
C PRO A 229 -11.12 -1.11 -18.98
N THR A 230 -11.90 -2.11 -18.67
CA THR A 230 -11.94 -3.32 -19.48
C THR A 230 -12.41 -2.91 -20.87
N ASN A 231 -11.53 -3.00 -21.80
CA ASN A 231 -11.69 -3.10 -23.25
C ASN A 231 -12.36 -2.00 -24.08
N ASP A 232 -13.04 -1.01 -23.54
CA ASP A 232 -13.83 -0.12 -24.41
C ASP A 232 -13.43 1.36 -24.41
N GLN A 233 -12.31 1.73 -23.75
CA GLN A 233 -11.86 3.11 -23.76
C GLN A 233 -10.30 3.19 -23.81
N VAL A 234 -9.78 2.75 -24.92
CA VAL A 234 -8.50 3.21 -25.45
C VAL A 234 -8.69 3.59 -26.90
#